data_8f45f62737f7953b4f742c60542c79aa
#
_entry.id   8f45f62737f7953b4f742c60542c79aa
#
_cell.length_a   1.000
_cell.length_b   1.000
_cell.length_c   1.000
_cell.angle_alpha   90.00
_cell.angle_beta   90.00
_cell.angle_gamma   90.00
#
_symmetry.space_group_name_H-M   'P 1'
#
loop_
_entity.id
_entity.type
_entity.pdbx_description
1 polymer ?
#
loop_
_entity_poly.entity_id
_entity_poly.type
_entity_poly.pdbx_seq_one_letter_code
_entity_poly.pdbx_strand_id
1 'polypeptide(L)'
;MQNFLDIDQVDPRNLRGILDEAARIKTARAGLSKGMLDAERPLEGKMVALIFEKPSTRTRVSFDLGVRQMGGQTMVLSGSEMQLGHGETIADTARVLSRYVDMIMIRTFEEATLLEMADYASVPVINGLTNRSHPCQIMADILTFEEHRGSIRGKRVV
;
A
#
# COMPACT_ATOMS: atom_id res chain seq x y z
N MET A 1 -15.73 -3.27 0.55
CA MET A 1 -14.32 -3.31 0.93
C MET A 1 -13.68 -2.03 0.42
N GLN A 2 -12.87 -1.32 1.20
CA GLN A 2 -12.44 0.03 0.81
C GLN A 2 -11.05 -0.04 0.16
N ASN A 3 -10.94 0.48 -1.08
CA ASN A 3 -9.67 0.70 -1.75
C ASN A 3 -8.94 1.92 -1.16
N PHE A 4 -7.61 2.01 -1.35
CA PHE A 4 -6.82 3.19 -1.04
C PHE A 4 -6.11 3.69 -2.30
N LEU A 5 -6.86 4.41 -3.13
CA LEU A 5 -6.41 4.85 -4.46
C LEU A 5 -5.84 6.27 -4.43
N ASP A 6 -6.47 7.17 -3.68
CA ASP A 6 -5.94 8.51 -3.43
C ASP A 6 -6.47 9.05 -2.09
N ILE A 7 -5.80 10.05 -1.52
CA ILE A 7 -6.17 10.65 -0.22
C ILE A 7 -7.47 11.44 -0.30
N ASP A 8 -7.80 12.03 -1.46
CA ASP A 8 -9.02 12.81 -1.67
C ASP A 8 -10.29 11.96 -1.72
N GLN A 9 -10.15 10.64 -1.86
CA GLN A 9 -11.25 9.66 -1.90
C GLN A 9 -11.53 9.01 -0.54
N VAL A 10 -10.78 9.37 0.51
CA VAL A 10 -10.90 8.77 1.84
C VAL A 10 -11.38 9.81 2.85
N ASP A 11 -12.35 9.43 3.68
CA ASP A 11 -12.85 10.30 4.77
C ASP A 11 -11.66 10.77 5.65
N PRO A 12 -11.53 12.06 5.93
CA PRO A 12 -10.44 12.60 6.74
C PRO A 12 -10.26 11.92 8.10
N ARG A 13 -11.35 11.43 8.70
CA ARG A 13 -11.29 10.68 9.98
C ARG A 13 -10.59 9.34 9.80
N ASN A 14 -10.82 8.67 8.67
CA ASN A 14 -10.13 7.42 8.35
C ASN A 14 -8.64 7.65 8.07
N LEU A 15 -8.29 8.73 7.34
CA LEU A 15 -6.89 9.12 7.15
C LEU A 15 -6.19 9.41 8.48
N ARG A 16 -6.88 10.13 9.40
CA ARG A 16 -6.33 10.35 10.74
C ARG A 16 -6.14 9.03 11.50
N GLY A 17 -7.12 8.14 11.46
CA GLY A 17 -7.02 6.81 12.09
C GLY A 17 -5.83 5.99 11.57
N ILE A 18 -5.55 6.06 10.25
CA ILE A 18 -4.37 5.40 9.65
C ILE A 18 -3.06 5.98 10.22
N LEU A 19 -2.97 7.30 10.34
CA LEU A 19 -1.76 7.95 10.89
C LEU A 19 -1.56 7.63 12.38
N ASP A 20 -2.63 7.66 13.17
CA ASP A 20 -2.59 7.35 14.60
C ASP A 20 -2.18 5.89 14.82
N GLU A 21 -2.73 4.95 14.03
CA GLU A 21 -2.36 3.54 14.09
C GLU A 21 -0.91 3.31 13.63
N ALA A 22 -0.47 3.98 12.56
CA ALA A 22 0.92 3.91 12.12
C ALA A 22 1.91 4.40 13.18
N ALA A 23 1.57 5.50 13.88
CA ALA A 23 2.37 6.02 15.00
C ALA A 23 2.42 5.02 16.17
N ARG A 24 1.28 4.40 16.49
CA ARG A 24 1.17 3.37 17.54
C ARG A 24 2.06 2.15 17.23
N ILE A 25 1.94 1.60 16.01
CA ILE A 25 2.75 0.46 15.56
C ILE A 25 4.24 0.82 15.57
N LYS A 26 4.60 1.98 15.03
CA LYS A 26 5.99 2.45 15.02
C LYS A 26 6.59 2.56 16.42
N THR A 27 5.82 3.07 17.38
CA THR A 27 6.23 3.15 18.79
C THR A 27 6.40 1.78 19.42
N ALA A 28 5.45 0.86 19.18
CA ALA A 28 5.51 -0.51 19.69
C ALA A 28 6.72 -1.29 19.14
N ARG A 29 7.20 -0.94 17.96
CA ARG A 29 8.37 -1.54 17.32
C ARG A 29 9.70 -0.94 17.77
N ALA A 30 9.71 0.07 18.63
CA ALA A 30 10.96 0.67 19.11
C ALA A 30 11.83 -0.36 19.82
N GLY A 31 13.08 -0.52 19.34
CA GLY A 31 14.03 -1.49 19.90
C GLY A 31 13.88 -2.94 19.41
N LEU A 32 12.84 -3.28 18.65
CA LEU A 32 12.71 -4.61 18.07
C LEU A 32 13.65 -4.80 16.88
N SER A 33 14.08 -6.05 16.65
CA SER A 33 14.82 -6.40 15.43
C SER A 33 13.93 -6.26 14.19
N LYS A 34 14.55 -5.95 13.03
CA LYS A 34 13.81 -5.67 11.79
C LYS A 34 12.96 -6.85 11.30
N GLY A 35 13.38 -8.07 11.52
CA GLY A 35 12.66 -9.29 11.14
C GLY A 35 11.67 -9.80 12.17
N MET A 36 11.53 -9.14 13.33
CA MET A 36 10.61 -9.59 14.37
C MET A 36 9.16 -9.25 13.97
N LEU A 37 8.26 -10.20 14.20
CA LEU A 37 6.82 -9.99 14.02
C LEU A 37 6.28 -9.03 15.08
N ASP A 38 5.23 -8.31 14.73
CA ASP A 38 4.48 -7.48 15.68
C ASP A 38 3.73 -8.37 16.68
N ALA A 39 3.49 -7.85 17.87
CA ALA A 39 2.69 -8.54 18.88
C ALA A 39 1.25 -8.77 18.37
N GLU A 40 0.68 -7.74 17.75
CA GLU A 40 -0.56 -7.84 16.99
C GLU A 40 -0.21 -8.19 15.54
N ARG A 41 -0.87 -9.22 15.00
CA ARG A 41 -0.62 -9.73 13.65
C ARG A 41 -1.85 -9.57 12.78
N PRO A 42 -2.24 -8.35 12.44
CA PRO A 42 -3.50 -8.09 11.72
C PRO A 42 -3.55 -8.72 10.33
N LEU A 43 -2.42 -9.13 9.78
CA LEU A 43 -2.31 -9.80 8.48
C LEU A 43 -1.96 -11.29 8.59
N GLU A 44 -2.07 -11.90 9.79
CA GLU A 44 -1.80 -13.33 9.94
C GLU A 44 -2.72 -14.16 9.03
N GLY A 45 -2.11 -15.06 8.25
CA GLY A 45 -2.81 -15.88 7.25
C GLY A 45 -3.23 -15.12 5.98
N LYS A 46 -2.85 -13.85 5.82
CA LYS A 46 -3.16 -13.03 4.64
C LYS A 46 -2.02 -13.02 3.63
N MET A 47 -2.39 -13.02 2.35
CA MET A 47 -1.48 -12.89 1.20
C MET A 47 -1.70 -11.55 0.53
N VAL A 48 -0.61 -10.80 0.30
CA VAL A 48 -0.65 -9.50 -0.38
C VAL A 48 0.16 -9.58 -1.67
N ALA A 49 -0.47 -9.30 -2.81
CA ALA A 49 0.23 -9.12 -4.08
C ALA A 49 0.86 -7.72 -4.13
N LEU A 50 2.14 -7.66 -4.48
CA LEU A 50 2.89 -6.41 -4.66
C LEU A 50 3.32 -6.33 -6.13
N ILE A 51 2.59 -5.54 -6.93
CA ILE A 51 2.80 -5.41 -8.38
C ILE A 51 3.64 -4.18 -8.67
N PHE A 52 4.72 -4.35 -9.44
CA PHE A 52 5.63 -3.26 -9.82
C PHE A 52 5.84 -3.22 -11.33
N GLU A 53 5.23 -2.27 -12.02
CA GLU A 53 5.58 -1.92 -13.41
C GLU A 53 6.78 -0.97 -13.48
N LYS A 54 7.00 -0.18 -12.41
CA LYS A 54 8.16 0.71 -12.27
C LYS A 54 9.14 0.16 -11.23
N PRO A 55 10.44 0.15 -11.51
CA PRO A 55 11.45 -0.18 -10.50
C PRO A 55 11.29 0.67 -9.24
N SER A 56 11.35 0.04 -8.09
CA SER A 56 11.26 0.73 -6.80
C SER A 56 11.88 -0.10 -5.69
N THR A 57 13.03 0.32 -5.18
CA THR A 57 13.66 -0.32 -4.02
C THR A 57 12.91 0.02 -2.74
N ARG A 58 12.66 1.30 -2.48
CA ARG A 58 12.06 1.76 -1.22
C ARG A 58 10.64 1.22 -1.03
N THR A 59 9.77 1.41 -2.01
CA THR A 59 8.38 0.93 -1.93
C THR A 59 8.31 -0.59 -1.79
N ARG A 60 9.15 -1.31 -2.57
CA ARG A 60 9.21 -2.78 -2.50
C ARG A 60 9.60 -3.25 -1.10
N VAL A 61 10.70 -2.72 -0.57
CA VAL A 61 11.20 -3.14 0.75
C VAL A 61 10.23 -2.76 1.86
N SER A 62 9.66 -1.55 1.84
CA SER A 62 8.74 -1.09 2.89
C SER A 62 7.44 -1.91 2.93
N PHE A 63 6.82 -2.18 1.78
CA PHE A 63 5.61 -3.00 1.74
C PHE A 63 5.89 -4.47 2.08
N ASP A 64 6.92 -5.08 1.48
CA ASP A 64 7.26 -6.48 1.76
C ASP A 64 7.57 -6.69 3.25
N LEU A 65 8.44 -5.85 3.81
CA LEU A 65 8.80 -5.96 5.22
C LEU A 65 7.62 -5.65 6.13
N GLY A 66 6.86 -4.59 5.86
CA GLY A 66 5.71 -4.20 6.67
C GLY A 66 4.63 -5.29 6.73
N VAL A 67 4.28 -5.89 5.59
CA VAL A 67 3.32 -7.00 5.55
C VAL A 67 3.82 -8.19 6.36
N ARG A 68 5.10 -8.56 6.24
CA ARG A 68 5.69 -9.66 7.01
C ARG A 68 5.73 -9.37 8.50
N GLN A 69 6.07 -8.16 8.90
CA GLN A 69 6.07 -7.74 10.30
C GLN A 69 4.67 -7.84 10.92
N MET A 70 3.63 -7.53 10.17
CA MET A 70 2.22 -7.69 10.58
C MET A 70 1.70 -9.14 10.48
N GLY A 71 2.56 -10.12 10.20
CA GLY A 71 2.20 -11.55 10.15
C GLY A 71 1.72 -12.04 8.79
N GLY A 72 1.65 -11.18 7.76
CA GLY A 72 1.22 -11.55 6.42
C GLY A 72 2.33 -12.15 5.56
N GLN A 73 1.96 -12.56 4.36
CA GLN A 73 2.86 -13.04 3.30
C GLN A 73 2.75 -12.13 2.09
N THR A 74 3.81 -12.06 1.29
CA THR A 74 3.86 -11.24 0.08
C THR A 74 4.14 -12.08 -1.16
N MET A 75 3.49 -11.73 -2.25
CA MET A 75 3.78 -12.20 -3.60
C MET A 75 4.22 -11.00 -4.41
N VAL A 76 5.52 -10.91 -4.72
CA VAL A 76 6.06 -9.80 -5.51
C VAL A 76 6.02 -10.17 -6.98
N LEU A 77 5.36 -9.32 -7.78
CA LEU A 77 5.15 -9.52 -9.21
C LEU A 77 5.74 -8.34 -9.98
N SER A 78 6.56 -8.65 -10.98
CA SER A 78 7.10 -7.64 -11.90
C SER A 78 6.19 -7.48 -13.11
N GLY A 79 5.90 -6.25 -13.53
CA GLY A 79 5.10 -5.99 -14.73
C GLY A 79 5.67 -6.65 -15.98
N SER A 80 7.01 -6.79 -16.07
CA SER A 80 7.67 -7.48 -17.19
C SER A 80 7.43 -8.99 -17.20
N GLU A 81 7.16 -9.61 -16.04
CA GLU A 81 6.88 -11.05 -15.92
C GLU A 81 5.39 -11.34 -16.08
N MET A 82 4.53 -10.37 -15.78
CA MET A 82 3.07 -10.52 -15.80
C MET A 82 2.43 -10.29 -17.16
N GLN A 83 3.14 -9.78 -18.16
CA GLN A 83 2.59 -9.34 -19.46
C GLN A 83 1.36 -8.41 -19.33
N LEU A 84 1.28 -7.62 -18.24
CA LEU A 84 0.20 -6.68 -17.97
C LEU A 84 -0.03 -5.77 -19.17
N GLY A 85 -1.23 -5.86 -19.78
CA GLY A 85 -1.58 -5.11 -20.97
C GLY A 85 -0.95 -5.62 -22.30
N HIS A 86 -0.17 -6.70 -22.27
CA HIS A 86 0.50 -7.31 -23.41
C HIS A 86 0.14 -8.79 -23.57
N GLY A 87 -1.15 -9.10 -23.68
CA GLY A 87 -1.66 -10.47 -23.85
C GLY A 87 -2.70 -10.86 -22.82
N GLU A 88 -2.61 -10.35 -21.57
CA GLU A 88 -3.64 -10.46 -20.54
C GLU A 88 -4.16 -9.06 -20.20
N THR A 89 -5.49 -8.90 -20.10
CA THR A 89 -6.09 -7.62 -19.72
C THR A 89 -5.88 -7.34 -18.25
N ILE A 90 -5.84 -6.05 -17.86
CA ILE A 90 -5.79 -5.66 -16.44
C ILE A 90 -6.98 -6.25 -15.67
N ALA A 91 -8.17 -6.22 -16.29
CA ALA A 91 -9.39 -6.78 -15.73
C ALA A 91 -9.28 -8.29 -15.43
N ASP A 92 -8.68 -9.07 -16.33
CA ASP A 92 -8.52 -10.52 -16.11
C ASP A 92 -7.45 -10.81 -15.07
N THR A 93 -6.34 -10.09 -15.10
CA THR A 93 -5.31 -10.16 -14.05
C THR A 93 -5.91 -9.84 -12.67
N ALA A 94 -6.74 -8.81 -12.56
CA ALA A 94 -7.41 -8.43 -11.31
C ALA A 94 -8.32 -9.56 -10.79
N ARG A 95 -9.13 -10.18 -11.68
CA ARG A 95 -10.01 -11.30 -11.31
C ARG A 95 -9.21 -12.54 -10.89
N VAL A 96 -8.15 -12.87 -11.61
CA VAL A 96 -7.30 -14.03 -11.31
C VAL A 96 -6.60 -13.82 -9.98
N LEU A 97 -5.89 -12.72 -9.79
CA LEU A 97 -5.18 -12.43 -8.54
C LEU A 97 -6.11 -12.43 -7.33
N SER A 98 -7.31 -11.88 -7.47
CA SER A 98 -8.30 -11.86 -6.39
C SER A 98 -8.72 -13.25 -5.88
N ARG A 99 -8.39 -14.33 -6.60
CA ARG A 99 -8.62 -15.73 -6.16
C ARG A 99 -7.49 -16.27 -5.30
N TYR A 100 -6.32 -15.63 -5.33
CA TYR A 100 -5.11 -16.10 -4.66
C TYR A 100 -4.64 -15.20 -3.52
N VAL A 101 -5.06 -13.93 -3.51
CA VAL A 101 -4.58 -12.95 -2.54
C VAL A 101 -5.73 -12.25 -1.82
N ASP A 102 -5.43 -11.67 -0.65
CA ASP A 102 -6.40 -10.91 0.15
C ASP A 102 -6.34 -9.40 -0.10
N MET A 103 -5.27 -8.92 -0.76
CA MET A 103 -5.05 -7.51 -1.06
C MET A 103 -4.06 -7.37 -2.22
N ILE A 104 -4.20 -6.31 -3.01
CA ILE A 104 -3.29 -5.97 -4.10
C ILE A 104 -2.72 -4.57 -3.84
N MET A 105 -1.40 -4.42 -3.85
CA MET A 105 -0.73 -3.14 -4.01
C MET A 105 -0.14 -3.07 -5.42
N ILE A 106 -0.44 -2.00 -6.15
CA ILE A 106 0.08 -1.80 -7.50
C ILE A 106 0.82 -0.46 -7.61
N ARG A 107 2.03 -0.51 -8.18
CA ARG A 107 2.81 0.65 -8.59
C ARG A 107 2.96 0.64 -10.10
N THR A 108 2.28 1.56 -10.76
CA THR A 108 2.15 1.61 -12.21
C THR A 108 2.48 3.00 -12.78
N PHE A 109 2.39 3.14 -14.10
CA PHE A 109 2.54 4.44 -14.78
C PHE A 109 1.21 5.17 -14.83
N GLU A 110 0.20 4.53 -15.41
CA GLU A 110 -1.06 5.17 -15.74
C GLU A 110 -2.10 4.97 -14.63
N GLU A 111 -2.80 6.05 -14.31
CA GLU A 111 -3.91 6.00 -13.37
C GLU A 111 -5.03 5.07 -13.86
N ALA A 112 -5.27 5.02 -15.19
CA ALA A 112 -6.26 4.13 -15.77
C ALA A 112 -6.01 2.66 -15.42
N THR A 113 -4.76 2.21 -15.41
CA THR A 113 -4.38 0.84 -15.00
C THR A 113 -4.74 0.58 -13.54
N LEU A 114 -4.49 1.55 -12.65
CA LEU A 114 -4.86 1.44 -11.23
C LEU A 114 -6.38 1.35 -11.05
N LEU A 115 -7.12 2.21 -11.74
CA LEU A 115 -8.59 2.26 -11.64
C LEU A 115 -9.22 0.98 -12.20
N GLU A 116 -8.77 0.50 -13.36
CA GLU A 116 -9.23 -0.77 -13.92
C GLU A 116 -8.93 -1.95 -12.99
N MET A 117 -7.72 -2.00 -12.40
CA MET A 117 -7.39 -3.01 -11.38
C MET A 117 -8.37 -2.95 -10.20
N ALA A 118 -8.69 -1.75 -9.70
CA ALA A 118 -9.59 -1.57 -8.57
C ALA A 118 -11.05 -1.91 -8.89
N ASP A 119 -11.50 -1.67 -10.13
CA ASP A 119 -12.86 -1.95 -10.57
C ASP A 119 -13.14 -3.45 -10.73
N TYR A 120 -12.14 -4.22 -11.14
CA TYR A 120 -12.30 -5.66 -11.40
C TYR A 120 -11.75 -6.57 -10.29
N ALA A 121 -10.96 -6.05 -9.36
CA ALA A 121 -10.55 -6.82 -8.19
C ALA A 121 -11.70 -7.02 -7.20
N SER A 122 -11.82 -8.22 -6.63
CA SER A 122 -12.74 -8.50 -5.53
C SER A 122 -12.07 -8.36 -4.14
N VAL A 123 -10.85 -7.90 -4.11
CA VAL A 123 -10.05 -7.61 -2.91
C VAL A 123 -9.61 -6.14 -2.92
N PRO A 124 -9.26 -5.54 -1.76
CA PRO A 124 -8.80 -4.16 -1.71
C PRO A 124 -7.58 -3.92 -2.58
N VAL A 125 -7.57 -2.75 -3.24
CA VAL A 125 -6.43 -2.27 -4.04
C VAL A 125 -5.83 -1.03 -3.38
N ILE A 126 -4.49 -1.01 -3.26
CA ILE A 126 -3.69 0.09 -2.74
C ILE A 126 -2.85 0.68 -3.88
N ASN A 127 -2.92 2.00 -4.02
CA ASN A 127 -2.04 2.76 -4.90
C ASN A 127 -0.63 2.87 -4.32
N GLY A 128 0.31 2.10 -4.84
CA GLY A 128 1.74 2.19 -4.50
C GLY A 128 2.48 3.33 -5.20
N LEU A 129 1.96 3.87 -6.26
CA LEU A 129 2.27 5.09 -7.02
C LEU A 129 1.69 4.99 -8.43
N THR A 130 1.18 6.11 -8.95
CA THR A 130 0.96 6.35 -10.38
C THR A 130 1.71 7.62 -10.83
N ASN A 131 1.61 7.99 -12.11
CA ASN A 131 2.10 9.29 -12.58
C ASN A 131 1.33 10.47 -11.95
N ARG A 132 0.10 10.25 -11.49
CA ARG A 132 -0.75 11.26 -10.88
C ARG A 132 -0.47 11.45 -9.40
N SER A 133 -0.41 10.37 -8.60
CA SER A 133 -0.34 10.49 -7.15
C SER A 133 0.42 9.35 -6.48
N HIS A 134 0.83 9.60 -5.23
CA HIS A 134 1.46 8.62 -4.34
C HIS A 134 0.89 8.77 -2.92
N PRO A 135 -0.35 8.30 -2.67
CA PRO A 135 -1.04 8.53 -1.40
C PRO A 135 -0.26 7.98 -0.20
N CYS A 136 0.36 6.80 -0.33
CA CYS A 136 1.17 6.23 0.74
C CYS A 136 2.38 7.10 1.12
N GLN A 137 3.00 7.78 0.14
CA GLN A 137 4.09 8.72 0.44
C GLN A 137 3.59 9.95 1.19
N ILE A 138 2.46 10.52 0.77
CA ILE A 138 1.87 11.68 1.43
C ILE A 138 1.55 11.34 2.90
N MET A 139 0.97 10.17 3.17
CA MET A 139 0.70 9.71 4.53
C MET A 139 1.99 9.56 5.37
N ALA A 140 3.05 9.02 4.77
CA ALA A 140 4.36 8.90 5.43
C ALA A 140 4.99 10.27 5.72
N ASP A 141 4.86 11.22 4.79
CA ASP A 141 5.39 12.58 4.95
C ASP A 141 4.64 13.33 6.06
N ILE A 142 3.31 13.20 6.13
CA ILE A 142 2.50 13.77 7.21
C ILE A 142 2.91 13.19 8.56
N LEU A 143 3.03 11.86 8.67
CA LEU A 143 3.47 11.22 9.90
C LEU A 143 4.85 11.72 10.33
N THR A 144 5.80 11.78 9.40
CA THR A 144 7.15 12.28 9.65
C THR A 144 7.13 13.74 10.10
N PHE A 145 6.32 14.59 9.44
CA PHE A 145 6.16 15.98 9.85
C PHE A 145 5.66 16.09 11.29
N GLU A 146 4.61 15.33 11.63
CA GLU A 146 4.01 15.39 12.98
C GLU A 146 4.96 14.89 14.08
N GLU A 147 5.78 13.89 13.79
CA GLU A 147 6.82 13.39 14.72
C GLU A 147 7.88 14.45 15.05
N HIS A 148 8.24 15.28 14.08
CA HIS A 148 9.33 16.25 14.25
C HIS A 148 8.89 17.70 14.50
N ARG A 149 7.67 18.05 14.14
CA ARG A 149 7.15 19.43 14.13
C ARG A 149 5.83 19.60 14.85
N GLY A 150 5.23 18.51 15.36
CA GLY A 150 3.90 18.51 15.96
C GLY A 150 2.78 18.60 14.90
N SER A 151 1.54 18.80 15.35
CA SER A 151 0.36 18.70 14.48
C SER A 151 0.49 19.51 13.19
N ILE A 152 0.12 18.87 12.07
CA ILE A 152 0.02 19.50 10.74
C ILE A 152 -1.20 20.43 10.61
N ARG A 153 -2.14 20.35 11.56
CA ARG A 153 -3.40 21.11 11.50
C ARG A 153 -3.14 22.61 11.36
N GLY A 154 -3.76 23.22 10.34
CA GLY A 154 -3.63 24.64 10.03
C GLY A 154 -2.26 25.05 9.45
N LYS A 155 -1.39 24.09 9.12
CA LYS A 155 -0.13 24.37 8.45
C LYS A 155 -0.31 24.38 6.94
N ARG A 156 0.46 25.24 6.28
CA ARG A 156 0.62 25.25 4.83
C ARG A 156 1.90 24.47 4.50
N VAL A 157 1.76 23.41 3.72
CA VAL A 157 2.90 22.64 3.20
C VAL A 157 3.08 23.03 1.73
N VAL A 158 4.31 23.32 1.33
CA VAL A 158 4.66 23.75 -0.03
C VAL A 158 5.71 22.79 -0.58
#